data_66411db420a616e9fb618d9b6d2084ea
#
_entry.id   66411db420a616e9fb618d9b6d2084ea
#
_cell.length_a   1.000
_cell.length_b   1.000
_cell.length_c   1.000
_cell.angle_alpha   90.00
_cell.angle_beta   90.00
_cell.angle_gamma   90.00
#
_symmetry.space_group_name_H-M   'P 1'
#
loop_
_entity.id
_entity.type
_entity.pdbx_description
1 polymer ?
#
loop_
_entity_poly.entity_id
_entity_poly.type
_entity_poly.pdbx_seq_one_letter_code
_entity_poly.pdbx_strand_id
1 'polypeptide(L)'
;MEEYDTVKKFRVGYLSGTFDLFHVGHIRLLRRAKELCGTLIVGVNENGVRKGKETFIPLEERLEVVAACRYADVVIPAPPEDDMAWEMLHYDVLFAGSDYIGSERFKRYESTLADKNVKIIFFEYTQTTSSSIIRERIGREI
;
A
#
# COMPACT_ATOMS: atom_id res chain seq x y z
N MET A 1 -21.32 -11.49 18.68
CA MET A 1 -20.59 -10.69 17.70
C MET A 1 -21.13 -9.28 17.66
N GLU A 2 -20.27 -8.36 17.75
CA GLU A 2 -20.68 -6.98 17.83
C GLU A 2 -21.02 -6.44 16.44
N GLU A 3 -22.13 -5.72 16.34
CA GLU A 3 -22.55 -5.16 15.05
C GLU A 3 -21.54 -4.20 14.44
N TYR A 4 -20.82 -3.45 15.28
CA TYR A 4 -19.83 -2.51 14.78
C TYR A 4 -18.69 -3.19 14.02
N ASP A 5 -18.47 -4.49 14.22
CA ASP A 5 -17.43 -5.22 13.50
C ASP A 5 -17.73 -5.32 12.01
N THR A 6 -18.97 -5.08 11.60
CA THR A 6 -19.35 -5.11 10.21
C THR A 6 -19.36 -3.71 9.58
N VAL A 7 -19.17 -2.67 10.39
CA VAL A 7 -19.21 -1.28 9.92
C VAL A 7 -17.79 -0.83 9.61
N LYS A 8 -17.56 -0.44 8.36
CA LYS A 8 -16.25 0.06 7.94
C LYS A 8 -16.08 1.49 8.38
N LYS A 9 -14.89 1.82 8.90
CA LYS A 9 -14.58 3.15 9.40
C LYS A 9 -14.51 4.20 8.30
N PHE A 10 -14.01 3.80 7.11
CA PHE A 10 -13.87 4.70 5.96
C PHE A 10 -14.56 4.08 4.75
N ARG A 11 -15.07 4.92 3.87
CA ARG A 11 -15.71 4.42 2.67
C ARG A 11 -14.68 3.95 1.63
N VAL A 12 -13.69 4.78 1.34
CA VAL A 12 -12.65 4.47 0.35
C VAL A 12 -11.28 4.66 0.94
N GLY A 13 -10.45 3.63 0.86
CA GLY A 13 -9.06 3.69 1.29
C GLY A 13 -8.11 3.51 0.12
N TYR A 14 -6.93 4.08 0.23
CA TYR A 14 -5.87 3.97 -0.77
C TYR A 14 -4.57 3.55 -0.12
N LEU A 15 -3.82 2.72 -0.81
CA LEU A 15 -2.51 2.28 -0.37
C LEU A 15 -1.67 2.00 -1.61
N SER A 16 -0.46 2.57 -1.67
CA SER A 16 0.45 2.29 -2.76
C SER A 16 1.66 1.51 -2.28
N GLY A 17 2.25 0.75 -3.17
CA GLY A 17 3.46 -0.01 -2.88
C GLY A 17 4.04 -0.60 -4.14
N THR A 18 5.25 -1.10 -4.05
CA THR A 18 5.92 -1.75 -5.18
C THR A 18 5.40 -3.17 -5.37
N PHE A 19 5.17 -3.87 -4.27
CA PHE A 19 4.65 -5.25 -4.26
C PHE A 19 5.48 -6.20 -5.12
N ASP A 20 6.79 -6.03 -5.09
CA ASP A 20 7.71 -6.94 -5.76
C ASP A 20 7.89 -8.19 -4.88
N LEU A 21 7.94 -9.36 -5.50
CA LEU A 21 8.04 -10.63 -4.76
C LEU A 21 6.91 -10.74 -3.70
N PHE A 22 5.68 -10.59 -4.16
CA PHE A 22 4.49 -10.55 -3.29
C PHE A 22 4.50 -11.71 -2.29
N HIS A 23 4.31 -11.39 -1.00
CA HIS A 23 4.42 -12.38 0.08
C HIS A 23 3.39 -12.11 1.18
N VAL A 24 3.41 -12.93 2.22
CA VAL A 24 2.42 -12.87 3.30
C VAL A 24 2.39 -11.51 4.01
N GLY A 25 3.52 -10.83 4.10
CA GLY A 25 3.58 -9.49 4.69
C GLY A 25 2.72 -8.50 3.92
N HIS A 26 2.76 -8.57 2.60
CA HIS A 26 1.92 -7.74 1.74
C HIS A 26 0.44 -8.08 1.94
N ILE A 27 0.12 -9.37 1.99
CA ILE A 27 -1.27 -9.81 2.19
C ILE A 27 -1.82 -9.30 3.52
N ARG A 28 -1.03 -9.40 4.58
CA ARG A 28 -1.45 -8.93 5.91
C ARG A 28 -1.68 -7.42 5.95
N LEU A 29 -0.83 -6.67 5.26
CA LEU A 29 -1.00 -5.23 5.15
C LEU A 29 -2.31 -4.89 4.45
N LEU A 30 -2.57 -5.52 3.31
CA LEU A 30 -3.80 -5.29 2.55
C LEU A 30 -5.03 -5.71 3.35
N ARG A 31 -4.95 -6.82 4.09
CA ARG A 31 -6.07 -7.25 4.94
C ARG A 31 -6.39 -6.22 6.02
N ARG A 32 -5.35 -5.72 6.70
CA ARG A 32 -5.54 -4.72 7.76
C ARG A 32 -6.18 -3.45 7.21
N ALA A 33 -5.72 -3.01 6.04
CA ALA A 33 -6.30 -1.84 5.39
C ALA A 33 -7.75 -2.08 4.99
N LYS A 34 -8.02 -3.23 4.38
CA LYS A 34 -9.38 -3.56 3.95
C LYS A 34 -10.36 -3.63 5.12
N GLU A 35 -9.90 -4.09 6.27
CA GLU A 35 -10.75 -4.17 7.46
C GLU A 35 -11.28 -2.79 7.90
N LEU A 36 -10.60 -1.72 7.51
CA LEU A 36 -10.97 -0.36 7.90
C LEU A 36 -11.76 0.41 6.85
N CYS A 37 -11.91 -0.12 5.65
CA CYS A 37 -12.61 0.62 4.60
C CYS A 37 -13.55 -0.27 3.80
N GLY A 38 -14.54 0.35 3.18
CA GLY A 38 -15.50 -0.36 2.34
C GLY A 38 -14.89 -0.80 1.02
N THR A 39 -14.12 0.07 0.39
CA THR A 39 -13.42 -0.21 -0.85
C THR A 39 -11.95 0.13 -0.67
N LEU A 40 -11.08 -0.84 -0.92
CA LEU A 40 -9.64 -0.61 -0.89
C LEU A 40 -9.10 -0.55 -2.30
N ILE A 41 -8.51 0.59 -2.64
CA ILE A 41 -7.83 0.80 -3.91
C ILE A 41 -6.33 0.66 -3.66
N VAL A 42 -5.68 -0.21 -4.43
CA VAL A 42 -4.26 -0.46 -4.29
C VAL A 42 -3.53 0.04 -5.52
N GLY A 43 -2.57 0.94 -5.31
CA GLY A 43 -1.71 1.43 -6.37
C GLY A 43 -0.41 0.64 -6.40
N VAL A 44 -0.01 0.16 -7.55
CA VAL A 44 1.25 -0.58 -7.71
C VAL A 44 2.24 0.34 -8.40
N ASN A 45 3.35 0.62 -7.73
CA ASN A 45 4.38 1.51 -8.25
C ASN A 45 5.07 0.90 -9.47
N GLU A 46 5.40 1.75 -10.43
CA GLU A 46 6.02 1.29 -11.67
C GLU A 46 7.28 0.49 -11.40
N ASN A 47 8.13 0.98 -10.50
CA ASN A 47 9.35 0.27 -10.13
C ASN A 47 9.76 0.68 -8.71
N GLY A 48 10.88 0.10 -8.23
CA GLY A 48 11.41 0.39 -6.92
C GLY A 48 12.44 1.52 -6.88
N VAL A 49 12.49 2.36 -7.89
CA VAL A 49 13.51 3.41 -8.03
C VAL A 49 13.56 4.32 -6.81
N ARG A 50 12.41 4.67 -6.24
CA ARG A 50 12.36 5.51 -5.05
C ARG A 50 13.12 4.91 -3.88
N LYS A 51 13.18 3.58 -3.80
CA LYS A 51 13.93 2.86 -2.79
C LYS A 51 15.33 2.48 -3.26
N GLY A 52 15.72 2.94 -4.44
CA GLY A 52 17.01 2.62 -5.02
C GLY A 52 17.15 1.19 -5.48
N LYS A 53 16.05 0.52 -5.81
CA LYS A 53 16.03 -0.89 -6.21
C LYS A 53 15.26 -1.07 -7.50
N GLU A 54 15.76 -2.00 -8.33
CA GLU A 54 15.02 -2.45 -9.50
C GLU A 54 14.10 -3.59 -9.07
N THR A 55 12.96 -3.72 -9.73
CA THR A 55 12.04 -4.82 -9.44
C THR A 55 12.48 -6.08 -10.16
N PHE A 56 12.23 -7.24 -9.53
CA PHE A 56 12.43 -8.55 -10.18
C PHE A 56 11.28 -8.85 -11.13
N ILE A 57 10.08 -8.39 -10.80
CA ILE A 57 8.86 -8.73 -11.52
C ILE A 57 8.34 -7.48 -12.22
N PRO A 58 8.03 -7.56 -13.54
CA PRO A 58 7.53 -6.40 -14.27
C PRO A 58 6.18 -5.91 -13.73
N LEU A 59 5.87 -4.65 -14.00
CA LEU A 59 4.67 -4.01 -13.48
C LEU A 59 3.39 -4.78 -13.82
N GLU A 60 3.24 -5.22 -15.06
CA GLU A 60 2.02 -5.90 -15.51
C GLU A 60 1.75 -7.15 -14.69
N GLU A 61 2.79 -7.89 -14.36
CA GLU A 61 2.66 -9.10 -13.56
C GLU A 61 2.39 -8.79 -12.10
N ARG A 62 3.01 -7.73 -11.58
CA ARG A 62 2.75 -7.30 -10.21
C ARG A 62 1.31 -6.82 -10.05
N LEU A 63 0.79 -6.12 -11.04
CA LEU A 63 -0.62 -5.72 -11.06
C LEU A 63 -1.54 -6.94 -11.04
N GLU A 64 -1.22 -7.94 -11.83
CA GLU A 64 -2.02 -9.17 -11.90
C GLU A 64 -2.01 -9.93 -10.57
N VAL A 65 -0.85 -10.05 -9.96
CA VAL A 65 -0.70 -10.75 -8.68
C VAL A 65 -1.48 -10.02 -7.57
N VAL A 66 -1.32 -8.71 -7.48
CA VAL A 66 -2.03 -7.92 -6.46
C VAL A 66 -3.55 -7.98 -6.68
N ALA A 67 -3.98 -7.94 -7.94
CA ALA A 67 -5.40 -8.01 -8.27
C ALA A 67 -6.03 -9.36 -7.88
N ALA A 68 -5.23 -10.40 -7.76
CA ALA A 68 -5.70 -11.70 -7.30
C ALA A 68 -5.87 -11.77 -5.78
N CYS A 69 -5.37 -10.77 -5.06
CA CYS A 69 -5.53 -10.72 -3.60
C CYS A 69 -6.96 -10.31 -3.25
N ARG A 70 -7.61 -11.12 -2.44
CA ARG A 70 -9.02 -10.92 -2.09
C ARG A 70 -9.29 -9.59 -1.37
N TYR A 71 -8.26 -8.97 -0.80
CA TYR A 71 -8.42 -7.73 -0.03
C TYR A 71 -8.30 -6.47 -0.87
N ALA A 72 -7.80 -6.58 -2.09
CA ALA A 72 -7.68 -5.46 -3.01
C ALA A 72 -8.93 -5.40 -3.89
N ASP A 73 -9.76 -4.38 -3.69
CA ASP A 73 -11.00 -4.24 -4.48
C ASP A 73 -10.73 -3.68 -5.86
N VAL A 74 -9.81 -2.74 -5.94
CA VAL A 74 -9.41 -2.10 -7.21
C VAL A 74 -7.90 -2.00 -7.21
N VAL A 75 -7.27 -2.37 -8.32
CA VAL A 75 -5.81 -2.31 -8.45
C VAL A 75 -5.47 -1.46 -9.66
N ILE A 76 -4.61 -0.47 -9.47
CA ILE A 76 -4.22 0.47 -10.52
C ILE A 76 -2.69 0.66 -10.52
N PRO A 77 -2.12 1.06 -11.67
CA PRO A 77 -0.75 1.58 -11.64
C PRO A 77 -0.75 2.86 -10.78
N ALA A 78 0.15 2.94 -9.82
CA ALA A 78 0.15 4.09 -8.91
C ALA A 78 0.71 5.33 -9.60
N PRO A 79 0.05 6.50 -9.43
CA PRO A 79 0.71 7.77 -9.80
C PRO A 79 1.99 7.95 -8.99
N PRO A 80 2.90 8.83 -9.42
CA PRO A 80 4.18 9.01 -8.73
C PRO A 80 4.06 9.39 -7.26
N GLU A 81 3.01 10.14 -6.90
CA GLU A 81 2.79 10.58 -5.52
C GLU A 81 1.37 10.23 -5.08
N ASP A 82 1.23 9.84 -3.81
CA ASP A 82 -0.08 9.42 -3.30
C ASP A 82 -1.09 10.56 -3.25
N ASP A 83 -0.65 11.78 -3.01
CA ASP A 83 -1.55 12.93 -3.03
C ASP A 83 -2.05 13.25 -4.44
N MET A 84 -1.27 12.92 -5.47
CA MET A 84 -1.73 13.03 -6.85
C MET A 84 -2.86 12.04 -7.14
N ALA A 85 -2.77 10.85 -6.56
CA ALA A 85 -3.81 9.84 -6.71
C ALA A 85 -5.14 10.33 -6.15
N TRP A 86 -5.13 11.19 -5.14
CA TRP A 86 -6.35 11.69 -4.54
C TRP A 86 -7.23 12.46 -5.54
N GLU A 87 -6.64 13.18 -6.47
CA GLU A 87 -7.40 13.94 -7.47
C GLU A 87 -8.31 13.04 -8.31
N MET A 88 -7.89 11.81 -8.57
CA MET A 88 -8.69 10.85 -9.34
C MET A 88 -9.60 10.03 -8.45
N LEU A 89 -9.14 9.68 -7.26
CA LEU A 89 -9.78 8.63 -6.46
C LEU A 89 -10.64 9.17 -5.32
N HIS A 90 -10.35 10.38 -4.83
CA HIS A 90 -11.05 11.01 -3.72
C HIS A 90 -11.20 10.06 -2.52
N TYR A 91 -10.10 9.39 -2.15
CA TYR A 91 -10.11 8.47 -1.02
C TYR A 91 -10.26 9.22 0.31
N ASP A 92 -10.75 8.51 1.31
CA ASP A 92 -10.99 9.07 2.65
C ASP A 92 -9.85 8.78 3.62
N VAL A 93 -9.05 7.76 3.32
CA VAL A 93 -7.92 7.37 4.15
C VAL A 93 -6.77 6.90 3.27
N LEU A 94 -5.58 7.31 3.66
CA LEU A 94 -4.33 6.86 3.03
C LEU A 94 -3.60 5.97 4.03
N PHE A 95 -3.28 4.75 3.62
CA PHE A 95 -2.55 3.80 4.46
C PHE A 95 -1.09 3.70 4.04
N ALA A 96 -0.23 3.48 5.00
CA ALA A 96 1.20 3.28 4.75
C ALA A 96 1.84 2.46 5.86
N GLY A 97 3.05 1.98 5.64
CA GLY A 97 3.84 1.34 6.67
C GLY A 97 4.42 2.35 7.64
N SER A 98 4.71 1.91 8.85
CA SER A 98 5.21 2.79 9.92
C SER A 98 6.59 3.39 9.63
N ASP A 99 7.35 2.81 8.72
CA ASP A 99 8.67 3.35 8.34
C ASP A 99 8.56 4.70 7.62
N TYR A 100 7.37 5.07 7.16
CA TYR A 100 7.15 6.39 6.53
C TYR A 100 6.76 7.49 7.51
N ILE A 101 6.56 7.16 8.79
CA ILE A 101 6.22 8.16 9.81
C ILE A 101 7.34 9.19 9.89
N GLY A 102 6.98 10.47 9.73
CA GLY A 102 7.95 11.56 9.81
C GLY A 102 8.81 11.76 8.57
N SER A 103 8.59 10.97 7.51
CA SER A 103 9.32 11.18 6.26
C SER A 103 8.92 12.49 5.62
N GLU A 104 9.84 13.08 4.84
CA GLU A 104 9.57 14.32 4.11
C GLU A 104 8.34 14.19 3.21
N ARG A 105 8.24 13.04 2.56
CA ARG A 105 7.16 12.75 1.63
C ARG A 105 5.81 12.75 2.34
N PHE A 106 5.69 12.07 3.47
CA PHE A 106 4.41 12.00 4.18
C PHE A 106 4.09 13.28 4.95
N LYS A 107 5.10 14.04 5.35
CA LYS A 107 4.87 15.39 5.89
C LYS A 107 4.22 16.28 4.83
N ARG A 108 4.67 16.15 3.58
CA ARG A 108 4.07 16.87 2.47
C ARG A 108 2.63 16.43 2.25
N TYR A 109 2.35 15.13 2.32
CA TYR A 109 0.97 14.63 2.17
C TYR A 109 0.06 15.15 3.29
N GLU A 110 0.57 15.23 4.51
CA GLU A 110 -0.20 15.80 5.63
C GLU A 110 -0.64 17.23 5.29
N SER A 111 0.24 18.01 4.65
CA SER A 111 -0.06 19.37 4.22
C SER A 111 -1.03 19.40 3.04
N THR A 112 -0.72 18.67 1.99
CA THR A 112 -1.50 18.74 0.74
C THR A 112 -2.89 18.14 0.88
N LEU A 113 -3.05 17.19 1.79
CA LEU A 113 -4.34 16.53 2.03
C LEU A 113 -5.11 17.11 3.23
N ALA A 114 -4.55 18.12 3.89
CA ALA A 114 -5.14 18.66 5.12
C ALA A 114 -6.55 19.20 4.94
N ASP A 115 -6.84 19.84 3.81
CA ASP A 115 -8.14 20.42 3.51
C ASP A 115 -9.08 19.47 2.78
N LYS A 116 -8.69 18.19 2.61
CA LYS A 116 -9.45 17.21 1.87
C LYS A 116 -10.13 16.18 2.76
N ASN A 117 -10.05 16.37 4.06
CA ASN A 117 -10.65 15.47 5.04
C ASN A 117 -10.14 14.03 4.91
N VAL A 118 -8.84 13.88 4.64
CA VAL A 118 -8.20 12.58 4.51
C VAL A 118 -7.44 12.24 5.78
N LYS A 119 -7.65 11.03 6.27
CA LYS A 119 -6.88 10.50 7.40
C LYS A 119 -5.68 9.73 6.87
N ILE A 120 -4.54 9.82 7.54
CA ILE A 120 -3.37 9.01 7.21
C ILE A 120 -3.17 8.04 8.36
N ILE A 121 -3.13 6.74 8.05
CA ILE A 121 -2.97 5.69 9.06
C ILE A 121 -1.73 4.87 8.71
N PHE A 122 -0.83 4.73 9.69
CA PHE A 122 0.38 3.95 9.54
C PHE A 122 0.22 2.60 10.25
N PHE A 123 0.65 1.53 9.59
CA PHE A 123 0.64 0.19 10.17
C PHE A 123 2.06 -0.27 10.49
N GLU A 124 2.24 -0.87 11.65
CA GLU A 124 3.51 -1.49 12.01
C GLU A 124 3.70 -2.77 11.20
N TYR A 125 4.93 -3.04 10.81
CA TYR A 125 5.26 -4.27 10.12
C TYR A 125 5.21 -5.45 11.07
N THR A 126 4.69 -6.58 10.59
CA THR A 126 4.77 -7.83 11.33
C THR A 126 6.14 -8.47 11.07
N GLN A 127 6.66 -9.17 12.07
CA GLN A 127 7.90 -9.92 11.95
C GLN A 127 7.65 -11.15 11.08
N THR A 128 7.95 -11.05 9.80
CA THR A 128 7.68 -12.12 8.84
C THR A 128 8.57 -11.97 7.62
N THR A 129 8.31 -12.78 6.59
CA THR A 129 9.00 -12.72 5.31
C THR A 129 8.86 -11.33 4.70
N SER A 130 9.92 -10.82 4.12
CA SER A 130 9.91 -9.55 3.41
C SER A 130 10.61 -9.71 2.07
N SER A 131 10.36 -8.77 1.16
CA SER A 131 11.03 -8.77 -0.14
C SER A 131 12.54 -8.61 0.02
N SER A 132 12.98 -7.82 0.99
CA SER A 132 14.42 -7.63 1.27
C SER A 132 15.08 -8.93 1.71
N ILE A 133 14.41 -9.71 2.56
CA ILE A 133 14.93 -11.01 3.00
C ILE A 133 15.02 -11.97 1.82
N ILE A 134 14.00 -12.00 0.98
CA ILE A 134 13.99 -12.86 -0.21
C ILE A 134 15.14 -12.49 -1.14
N ARG A 135 15.34 -11.21 -1.42
CA ARG A 135 16.41 -10.73 -2.28
C ARG A 135 17.78 -11.12 -1.73
N GLU A 136 17.97 -10.96 -0.43
CA GLU A 136 19.22 -11.31 0.23
C GLU A 136 19.52 -12.79 0.08
N ARG A 137 18.54 -13.64 0.31
CA ARG A 137 18.72 -15.09 0.18
C ARG A 137 19.05 -15.51 -1.23
N ILE A 138 18.35 -14.95 -2.22
CA ILE A 138 18.65 -15.22 -3.63
C ILE A 138 20.09 -14.83 -3.94
N GLY A 139 20.54 -13.67 -3.49
CA GLY A 139 21.91 -13.22 -3.71
C GLY A 139 22.95 -14.15 -3.10
N ARG A 140 22.65 -14.74 -1.96
CA ARG A 140 23.57 -15.67 -1.31
C ARG A 140 23.67 -17.02 -2.00
N GLU A 141 22.62 -17.44 -2.68
CA GLU A 141 22.59 -18.73 -3.35
C GLU A 141 23.19 -18.67 -4.75
N ILE A 142 23.39 -17.50 -5.28
CA ILE A 142 23.99 -17.29 -6.59
C ILE A 142 25.51 -17.11 -6.44
#